data_44570a8167d02ca9d3c80b306f5c73e1
#
_entry.id   44570a8167d02ca9d3c80b306f5c73e1
#
_cell.length_a   1.000
_cell.length_b   1.000
_cell.length_c   1.000
_cell.angle_alpha   90.00
_cell.angle_beta   90.00
_cell.angle_gamma   90.00
#
_symmetry.space_group_name_H-M   'P 1'
#
loop_
_entity.id
_entity.type
_entity.pdbx_description
1 polymer ?
#
loop_
_entity_poly.entity_id
_entity_poly.type
_entity_poly.pdbx_seq_one_letter_code
_entity_poly.pdbx_strand_id
1 'polypeptide(L)'
;MNPYIQIIAAFFGSLGFALLFNLRGQWLFFTALGGGLSWCVYLISGSFISHYERQYFAAAFFLGIYSELMARKTKSPSTLYLVVGMIPLIPGAALYYMMRNAIQTNFKMFAERGLEAVITGGAIASGIITAMVCWNAVSYTHLRAHETPEHLV
;
A
#
# COMPACT_ATOMS: atom_id res chain seq x y z
N MET A 1 18.40 -10.81 1.73
CA MET A 1 17.34 -11.83 1.92
C MET A 1 16.77 -12.16 0.54
N ASN A 2 16.53 -13.43 0.24
CA ASN A 2 16.02 -13.84 -1.08
C ASN A 2 14.68 -13.15 -1.37
N PRO A 3 14.45 -12.52 -2.55
CA PRO A 3 13.23 -11.79 -2.89
C PRO A 3 11.96 -12.66 -2.81
N TYR A 4 12.06 -13.92 -3.16
CA TYR A 4 10.92 -14.84 -3.06
C TYR A 4 10.46 -15.05 -1.61
N ILE A 5 11.40 -15.16 -0.67
CA ILE A 5 11.07 -15.32 0.76
C ILE A 5 10.39 -14.04 1.28
N GLN A 6 10.80 -12.86 0.81
CA GLN A 6 10.20 -11.60 1.21
C GLN A 6 8.74 -11.50 0.75
N ILE A 7 8.43 -11.88 -0.50
CA ILE A 7 7.07 -11.88 -1.05
C ILE A 7 6.18 -12.85 -0.28
N ILE A 8 6.68 -14.05 -0.01
CA ILE A 8 5.97 -15.06 0.77
C ILE A 8 5.69 -14.54 2.19
N ALA A 9 6.69 -13.95 2.84
CA ALA A 9 6.54 -13.37 4.17
C ALA A 9 5.54 -12.21 4.19
N ALA A 10 5.54 -11.34 3.17
CA ALA A 10 4.58 -10.26 3.02
C ALA A 10 3.15 -10.78 2.85
N PHE A 11 2.96 -11.84 2.05
CA PHE A 11 1.66 -12.48 1.88
C PHE A 11 1.15 -13.08 3.21
N PHE A 12 1.96 -13.89 3.89
CA PHE A 12 1.55 -14.51 5.16
C PHE A 12 1.42 -13.49 6.29
N GLY A 13 2.22 -12.44 6.31
CA GLY A 13 2.07 -11.33 7.24
C GLY A 13 0.73 -10.62 7.05
N SER A 14 0.38 -10.27 5.82
CA SER A 14 -0.93 -9.67 5.51
C SER A 14 -2.09 -10.63 5.81
N LEU A 15 -1.92 -11.93 5.55
CA LEU A 15 -2.91 -12.95 5.89
C LEU A 15 -3.15 -13.01 7.40
N GLY A 16 -2.10 -12.99 8.21
CA GLY A 16 -2.20 -12.94 9.68
C GLY A 16 -2.96 -11.72 10.17
N PHE A 17 -2.68 -10.53 9.62
CA PHE A 17 -3.44 -9.32 9.96
C PHE A 17 -4.88 -9.37 9.46
N ALA A 18 -5.13 -9.93 8.28
CA ALA A 18 -6.49 -10.12 7.79
C ALA A 18 -7.31 -11.01 8.76
N LEU A 19 -6.71 -12.05 9.34
CA LEU A 19 -7.33 -12.87 10.38
C LEU A 19 -7.59 -12.08 11.66
N LEU A 20 -6.64 -11.25 12.11
CA LEU A 20 -6.82 -10.37 13.28
C LEU A 20 -7.98 -9.38 13.09
N PHE A 21 -8.19 -8.87 11.87
CA PHE A 21 -9.34 -8.04 11.51
C PHE A 21 -10.62 -8.84 11.28
N ASN A 22 -10.62 -10.14 11.59
CA ASN A 22 -11.77 -11.05 11.45
C ASN A 22 -12.32 -11.12 10.01
N LEU A 23 -11.46 -10.97 9.01
CA LEU A 23 -11.84 -11.16 7.61
C LEU A 23 -12.04 -12.65 7.33
N ARG A 24 -13.06 -12.97 6.53
CA ARG A 24 -13.42 -14.35 6.22
C ARG A 24 -13.67 -14.56 4.73
N GLY A 25 -13.55 -15.81 4.29
CA GLY A 25 -13.84 -16.20 2.92
C GLY A 25 -12.92 -15.55 1.90
N GLN A 26 -13.47 -15.11 0.79
CA GLN A 26 -12.71 -14.53 -0.33
C GLN A 26 -11.97 -13.23 0.03
N TRP A 27 -12.48 -12.45 0.98
CA TRP A 27 -11.84 -11.19 1.40
C TRP A 27 -10.49 -11.43 2.05
N LEU A 28 -10.38 -12.51 2.85
CA LEU A 28 -9.13 -12.92 3.49
C LEU A 28 -8.02 -13.14 2.44
N PHE A 29 -8.33 -13.91 1.39
CA PHE A 29 -7.37 -14.25 0.34
C PHE A 29 -6.97 -13.01 -0.47
N PHE A 30 -7.94 -12.22 -0.92
CA PHE A 30 -7.65 -11.05 -1.76
C PHE A 30 -6.89 -9.95 -1.01
N THR A 31 -7.14 -9.74 0.29
CA THR A 31 -6.35 -8.79 1.08
C THR A 31 -4.92 -9.26 1.28
N ALA A 32 -4.70 -10.55 1.58
CA ALA A 32 -3.36 -11.12 1.69
C ALA A 32 -2.60 -11.05 0.37
N LEU A 33 -3.29 -11.35 -0.75
CA LEU A 33 -2.73 -11.24 -2.09
C LEU A 33 -2.30 -9.79 -2.39
N GLY A 34 -3.11 -8.80 -2.01
CA GLY A 34 -2.77 -7.38 -2.15
C GLY A 34 -1.45 -7.02 -1.45
N GLY A 35 -1.24 -7.51 -0.24
CA GLY A 35 0.01 -7.29 0.51
C GLY A 35 1.23 -7.95 -0.16
N GLY A 36 1.09 -9.20 -0.61
CA GLY A 36 2.16 -9.89 -1.35
C GLY A 36 2.50 -9.21 -2.68
N LEU A 37 1.49 -8.80 -3.44
CA LEU A 37 1.67 -8.10 -4.72
C LEU A 37 2.28 -6.70 -4.54
N SER A 38 1.87 -5.94 -3.53
CA SER A 38 2.45 -4.62 -3.26
C SER A 38 3.95 -4.72 -2.92
N TRP A 39 4.34 -5.75 -2.15
CA TRP A 39 5.75 -6.02 -1.88
C TRP A 39 6.51 -6.48 -3.14
N CYS A 40 5.87 -7.25 -4.01
CA CYS A 40 6.44 -7.63 -5.31
C CYS A 40 6.73 -6.37 -6.17
N VAL A 41 5.79 -5.43 -6.26
CA VAL A 41 5.98 -4.15 -6.96
C VAL A 41 7.12 -3.35 -6.35
N TYR A 42 7.24 -3.31 -5.01
CA TYR A 42 8.36 -2.66 -4.33
C TYR A 42 9.70 -3.25 -4.78
N LEU A 43 9.83 -4.58 -4.79
CA LEU A 43 11.07 -5.25 -5.20
C LEU A 43 11.41 -5.04 -6.68
N ILE A 44 10.40 -5.13 -7.57
CA ILE A 44 10.57 -4.88 -9.01
C ILE A 44 10.99 -3.43 -9.25
N SER A 45 10.33 -2.48 -8.59
CA SER A 45 10.70 -1.06 -8.68
C SER A 45 12.14 -0.81 -8.24
N GLY A 46 12.65 -1.57 -7.28
CA GLY A 46 14.03 -1.50 -6.82
C GLY A 46 15.08 -1.87 -7.87
N SER A 47 14.70 -2.61 -8.91
CA SER A 47 15.60 -2.94 -10.03
C SER A 47 15.81 -1.76 -10.99
N PHE A 48 14.91 -0.80 -11.02
CA PHE A 48 14.93 0.34 -11.95
C PHE A 48 15.10 1.69 -11.25
N ILE A 49 14.74 1.77 -9.96
CA ILE A 49 14.69 3.01 -9.18
C ILE A 49 15.65 2.90 -8.02
N SER A 50 16.69 3.73 -8.02
CA SER A 50 17.75 3.73 -6.98
C SER A 50 17.28 4.29 -5.63
N HIS A 51 16.23 5.10 -5.60
CA HIS A 51 15.72 5.78 -4.41
C HIS A 51 14.58 4.98 -3.78
N TYR A 52 14.75 4.54 -2.55
CA TYR A 52 13.81 3.67 -1.84
C TYR A 52 12.44 4.32 -1.64
N GLU A 53 12.37 5.63 -1.43
CA GLU A 53 11.11 6.36 -1.26
C GLU A 53 10.21 6.28 -2.50
N ARG A 54 10.79 6.30 -3.70
CA ARG A 54 10.05 6.15 -4.95
C ARG A 54 9.53 4.73 -5.16
N GLN A 55 10.26 3.73 -4.64
CA GLN A 55 9.82 2.33 -4.66
C GLN A 55 8.59 2.14 -3.77
N TYR A 56 8.60 2.74 -2.57
CA TYR A 56 7.44 2.75 -1.67
C TYR A 56 6.24 3.49 -2.28
N PHE A 57 6.47 4.63 -2.93
CA PHE A 57 5.43 5.35 -3.67
C PHE A 57 4.78 4.46 -4.74
N ALA A 58 5.59 3.80 -5.59
CA ALA A 58 5.09 2.94 -6.66
C ALA A 58 4.28 1.74 -6.12
N ALA A 59 4.78 1.09 -5.06
CA ALA A 59 4.10 -0.01 -4.41
C ALA A 59 2.77 0.42 -3.77
N ALA A 60 2.74 1.57 -3.11
CA ALA A 60 1.56 2.13 -2.49
C ALA A 60 0.53 2.61 -3.52
N PHE A 61 0.98 3.21 -4.62
CA PHE A 61 0.13 3.57 -5.76
C PHE A 61 -0.55 2.33 -6.36
N PHE A 62 0.22 1.29 -6.64
CA PHE A 62 -0.31 0.01 -7.10
C PHE A 62 -1.35 -0.56 -6.14
N LEU A 63 -1.07 -0.56 -4.83
CA LEU A 63 -1.98 -1.06 -3.81
C LEU A 63 -3.28 -0.25 -3.76
N GLY A 64 -3.22 1.07 -3.94
CA GLY A 64 -4.39 1.94 -4.03
C GLY A 64 -5.31 1.53 -5.18
N ILE A 65 -4.77 1.37 -6.38
CA ILE A 65 -5.55 0.89 -7.55
C ILE A 65 -6.09 -0.52 -7.32
N TYR A 66 -5.26 -1.44 -6.80
CA TYR A 66 -5.67 -2.80 -6.49
C TYR A 66 -6.86 -2.85 -5.52
N SER A 67 -6.83 -2.05 -4.44
CA SER A 67 -7.91 -2.00 -3.45
C SER A 67 -9.22 -1.49 -4.02
N GLU A 68 -9.20 -0.49 -4.90
CA GLU A 68 -10.40 0.00 -5.59
C GLU A 68 -10.99 -1.04 -6.55
N LEU A 69 -10.13 -1.75 -7.30
CA LEU A 69 -10.56 -2.84 -8.18
C LEU A 69 -11.21 -3.98 -7.41
N MET A 70 -10.58 -4.41 -6.29
CA MET A 70 -11.10 -5.50 -5.48
C MET A 70 -12.39 -5.11 -4.75
N ALA A 71 -12.49 -3.88 -4.27
CA ALA A 71 -13.69 -3.34 -3.64
C ALA A 71 -14.91 -3.43 -4.57
N ARG A 72 -14.75 -3.05 -5.83
CA ARG A 72 -15.83 -3.15 -6.84
C ARG A 72 -16.18 -4.60 -7.15
N LYS A 73 -15.17 -5.46 -7.34
CA LYS A 73 -15.38 -6.89 -7.66
C LYS A 73 -16.12 -7.63 -6.55
N THR A 74 -15.82 -7.32 -5.30
CA THR A 74 -16.36 -8.01 -4.12
C THR A 74 -17.49 -7.27 -3.44
N LYS A 75 -17.87 -6.07 -3.94
CA LYS A 75 -18.89 -5.18 -3.36
C LYS A 75 -18.63 -4.89 -1.88
N SER A 76 -17.36 -4.60 -1.54
CA SER A 76 -16.88 -4.32 -0.18
C SER A 76 -16.10 -3.01 -0.14
N PRO A 77 -15.89 -2.38 1.03
CA PRO A 77 -15.11 -1.15 1.14
C PRO A 77 -13.66 -1.35 0.68
N SER A 78 -13.12 -0.40 -0.10
CA SER A 78 -11.71 -0.43 -0.55
C SER A 78 -10.71 -0.33 0.60
N THR A 79 -11.08 0.34 1.68
CA THR A 79 -10.26 0.48 2.89
C THR A 79 -9.86 -0.87 3.50
N LEU A 80 -10.70 -1.89 3.35
CA LEU A 80 -10.45 -3.25 3.84
C LEU A 80 -9.21 -3.86 3.16
N TYR A 81 -9.10 -3.74 1.84
CA TYR A 81 -7.94 -4.22 1.07
C TYR A 81 -6.72 -3.34 1.28
N LEU A 82 -6.94 -2.02 1.37
CA LEU A 82 -5.89 -1.03 1.53
C LEU A 82 -5.17 -1.21 2.86
N VAL A 83 -5.91 -1.24 3.99
CA VAL A 83 -5.33 -1.28 5.34
C VAL A 83 -4.51 -2.55 5.54
N VAL A 84 -5.02 -3.71 5.16
CA VAL A 84 -4.28 -4.97 5.32
C VAL A 84 -3.13 -5.07 4.32
N GLY A 85 -3.37 -4.65 3.07
CA GLY A 85 -2.36 -4.72 2.02
C GLY A 85 -1.16 -3.79 2.23
N MET A 86 -1.33 -2.68 2.98
CA MET A 86 -0.22 -1.75 3.27
C MET A 86 0.71 -2.23 4.40
N ILE A 87 0.33 -3.23 5.18
CA ILE A 87 1.11 -3.68 6.34
C ILE A 87 2.55 -4.04 5.98
N PRO A 88 2.85 -4.77 4.90
CA PRO A 88 4.23 -5.05 4.52
C PRO A 88 5.03 -3.79 4.15
N LEU A 89 4.36 -2.71 3.73
CA LEU A 89 5.01 -1.45 3.33
C LEU A 89 5.34 -0.55 4.52
N ILE A 90 4.79 -0.80 5.71
CA ILE A 90 5.09 0.00 6.90
C ILE A 90 6.59 -0.09 7.20
N PRO A 91 7.28 1.05 7.40
CA PRO A 91 8.73 1.07 7.65
C PRO A 91 9.10 0.61 9.07
N GLY A 92 8.70 -0.64 9.41
CA GLY A 92 8.85 -1.20 10.75
C GLY A 92 10.31 -1.26 11.23
N ALA A 93 11.25 -1.56 10.33
CA ALA A 93 12.66 -1.58 10.67
C ALA A 93 13.20 -0.20 11.06
N ALA A 94 12.83 0.85 10.29
CA ALA A 94 13.24 2.23 10.59
C ALA A 94 12.67 2.67 11.95
N LEU A 95 11.39 2.39 12.22
CA LEU A 95 10.74 2.69 13.51
C LEU A 95 11.41 1.92 14.67
N TYR A 96 11.71 0.65 14.49
CA TYR A 96 12.39 -0.16 15.50
C TYR A 96 13.77 0.39 15.84
N TYR A 97 14.60 0.65 14.82
CA TYR A 97 15.94 1.20 15.05
C TYR A 97 15.91 2.62 15.59
N MET A 98 14.93 3.44 15.20
CA MET A 98 14.70 4.76 15.79
C MET A 98 14.48 4.64 17.30
N MET A 99 13.55 3.80 17.75
CA MET A 99 13.27 3.59 19.18
C MET A 99 14.46 3.01 19.94
N ARG A 100 15.14 2.05 19.36
CA ARG A 100 16.37 1.47 19.93
C ARG A 100 17.44 2.54 20.16
N ASN A 101 17.69 3.40 19.20
CA ASN A 101 18.68 4.46 19.31
C ASN A 101 18.26 5.55 20.32
N ALA A 102 16.97 5.81 20.49
CA ALA A 102 16.47 6.68 21.54
C ALA A 102 16.83 6.16 22.93
N ILE A 103 16.62 4.85 23.20
CA ILE A 103 16.95 4.20 24.46
C ILE A 103 18.48 4.21 24.70
N GLN A 104 19.27 4.06 23.65
CA GLN A 104 20.74 4.10 23.72
C GLN A 104 21.32 5.52 23.74
N THR A 105 20.48 6.55 23.82
CA THR A 105 20.86 7.98 23.80
C THR A 105 21.69 8.41 22.58
N ASN A 106 21.60 7.66 21.48
CA ASN A 106 22.24 7.97 20.20
C ASN A 106 21.32 8.85 19.36
N PHE A 107 21.27 10.14 19.70
CA PHE A 107 20.34 11.10 19.06
C PHE A 107 20.59 11.29 17.57
N LYS A 108 21.82 11.12 17.07
CA LYS A 108 22.11 11.23 15.64
C LYS A 108 21.42 10.10 14.87
N MET A 109 21.65 8.85 15.25
CA MET A 109 21.01 7.70 14.59
C MET A 109 19.49 7.67 14.81
N PHE A 110 19.00 8.17 15.96
CA PHE A 110 17.59 8.37 16.21
C PHE A 110 16.96 9.29 15.16
N ALA A 111 17.56 10.47 14.92
CA ALA A 111 17.06 11.43 13.96
C ALA A 111 17.14 10.90 12.51
N GLU A 112 18.22 10.24 12.13
CA GLU A 112 18.36 9.64 10.80
C GLU A 112 17.29 8.57 10.52
N ARG A 113 17.06 7.65 11.46
CA ARG A 113 16.04 6.61 11.32
C ARG A 113 14.60 7.15 11.40
N GLY A 114 14.41 8.19 12.24
CA GLY A 114 13.13 8.91 12.29
C GLY A 114 12.79 9.60 10.97
N LEU A 115 13.76 10.28 10.37
CA LEU A 115 13.61 10.92 9.08
C LEU A 115 13.30 9.89 7.97
N GLU A 116 14.01 8.76 7.95
CA GLU A 116 13.74 7.64 7.04
C GLU A 116 12.29 7.16 7.16
N ALA A 117 11.79 6.97 8.39
CA ALA A 117 10.41 6.54 8.64
C ALA A 117 9.39 7.57 8.14
N VAL A 118 9.63 8.87 8.37
CA VAL A 118 8.74 9.96 7.93
C VAL A 118 8.71 10.07 6.41
N ILE A 119 9.87 10.03 5.75
CA ILE A 119 9.96 10.09 4.28
C ILE A 119 9.24 8.89 3.66
N THR A 120 9.47 7.70 4.18
CA THR A 120 8.81 6.48 3.70
C THR A 120 7.29 6.55 3.91
N GLY A 121 6.84 6.97 5.09
CA GLY A 121 5.42 7.18 5.37
C GLY A 121 4.77 8.20 4.45
N GLY A 122 5.46 9.31 4.18
CA GLY A 122 5.03 10.33 3.22
C GLY A 122 4.93 9.80 1.78
N ALA A 123 5.90 8.98 1.36
CA ALA A 123 5.88 8.32 0.04
C ALA A 123 4.69 7.35 -0.09
N ILE A 124 4.41 6.56 0.93
CA ILE A 124 3.25 5.66 0.96
C ILE A 124 1.94 6.46 0.89
N ALA A 125 1.78 7.47 1.74
CA ALA A 125 0.58 8.29 1.78
C ALA A 125 0.33 8.99 0.44
N SER A 126 1.36 9.60 -0.15
CA SER A 126 1.25 10.27 -1.45
C SER A 126 0.93 9.30 -2.59
N GLY A 127 1.47 8.08 -2.56
CA GLY A 127 1.15 7.03 -3.54
C GLY A 127 -0.33 6.63 -3.48
N ILE A 128 -0.86 6.39 -2.27
CA ILE A 128 -2.28 6.04 -2.06
C ILE A 128 -3.20 7.19 -2.51
N ILE A 129 -2.91 8.42 -2.09
CA ILE A 129 -3.72 9.60 -2.45
C ILE A 129 -3.75 9.77 -3.98
N THR A 130 -2.60 9.67 -4.63
CA THR A 130 -2.50 9.78 -6.10
C THR A 130 -3.33 8.69 -6.78
N ALA A 131 -3.26 7.45 -6.30
CA ALA A 131 -4.06 6.34 -6.83
C ALA A 131 -5.57 6.61 -6.71
N MET A 132 -6.03 7.09 -5.55
CA MET A 132 -7.43 7.42 -5.31
C MET A 132 -7.92 8.57 -6.19
N VAL A 133 -7.12 9.62 -6.36
CA VAL A 133 -7.44 10.75 -7.25
C VAL A 133 -7.53 10.30 -8.70
N CYS A 134 -6.54 9.55 -9.18
CA CYS A 134 -6.57 9.00 -10.54
C CYS A 134 -7.79 8.09 -10.76
N TRP A 135 -8.11 7.24 -9.80
CA TRP A 135 -9.25 6.35 -9.88
C TRP A 135 -10.58 7.11 -9.98
N ASN A 136 -10.78 8.11 -9.12
CA ASN A 136 -11.97 8.94 -9.13
C ASN A 136 -12.10 9.71 -10.45
N ALA A 137 -11.02 10.31 -10.96
CA ALA A 137 -11.03 11.01 -12.24
C ALA A 137 -11.48 10.12 -13.40
N VAL A 138 -10.97 8.87 -13.46
CA VAL A 138 -11.39 7.90 -14.48
C VAL A 138 -12.85 7.48 -14.31
N SER A 139 -13.31 7.31 -13.07
CA SER A 139 -14.70 6.91 -12.79
C SER A 139 -15.72 8.01 -13.17
N TYR A 140 -15.40 9.28 -12.92
CA TYR A 140 -16.24 10.41 -13.28
C TYR A 140 -16.36 10.61 -14.81
N THR A 141 -15.28 10.37 -15.55
CA THR A 141 -15.33 10.49 -17.03
C THR A 141 -16.21 9.43 -17.65
N HIS A 142 -16.23 8.22 -17.13
CA HIS A 142 -17.10 7.16 -17.62
C HIS A 142 -18.61 7.39 -17.32
N LEU A 143 -18.93 7.98 -16.17
CA LEU A 143 -20.32 8.30 -15.82
C LEU A 143 -20.88 9.42 -16.71
N ARG A 144 -20.09 10.46 -17.00
CA ARG A 144 -20.49 11.59 -17.83
C ARG A 144 -20.66 11.22 -19.32
N ALA A 145 -19.98 10.18 -19.79
CA ALA A 145 -20.14 9.68 -21.17
C ALA A 145 -21.46 8.92 -21.39
N HIS A 146 -22.17 8.52 -20.33
CA HIS A 146 -23.48 7.87 -20.40
C HIS A 146 -24.67 8.81 -20.15
N GLU A 147 -24.43 10.06 -19.77
CA GLU A 147 -25.45 11.10 -19.77
C GLU A 147 -25.53 11.70 -21.19
N THR A 148 -26.08 10.94 -22.12
CA THR A 148 -26.57 11.50 -23.40
C THR A 148 -27.73 12.45 -23.10
N PRO A 149 -27.79 13.61 -23.76
CA PRO A 149 -28.82 14.62 -23.52
C PRO A 149 -30.16 14.17 -24.12
N GLU A 150 -30.96 13.41 -23.39
CA GLU A 150 -32.33 13.07 -23.77
C GLU A 150 -33.38 14.07 -23.21
N HIS A 151 -32.98 15.24 -22.76
CA HIS A 151 -33.91 16.28 -22.32
C HIS A 151 -33.73 17.60 -23.05
N LEU A 152 -33.65 17.55 -24.38
CA LEU A 152 -33.87 18.72 -25.25
C LEU A 152 -34.87 18.36 -26.34
N VAL A 153 -36.13 18.14 -25.95
CA VAL A 153 -37.29 18.33 -26.79
C VAL A 153 -38.37 18.98 -25.94
#